data_5404d34b9f92d8daa02a877a400dc1fd
#
_entry.id   5404d34b9f92d8daa02a877a400dc1fd
#
_cell.length_a   1.000
_cell.length_b   1.000
_cell.length_c   1.000
_cell.angle_alpha   90.00
_cell.angle_beta   90.00
_cell.angle_gamma   90.00
#
_symmetry.space_group_name_H-M   'P 1'
#
loop_
_entity.id
_entity.type
_entity.pdbx_description
1 polymer ?
#
loop_
_entity_poly.entity_id
_entity_poly.type
_entity_poly.pdbx_seq_one_letter_code
_entity_poly.pdbx_strand_id
1 'polypeptide(L)'
;QAAILASLLFTLALIVTLRIRETAPEPVAERTSALAAERQTLTYIAPARPEAAEETPEELTVEPEPENRYAELHFSDEDVYILACLVYHEARGESFEGQVAVVEVVLNRMLSDYFPDTVEEVVFQKYGDVWQFSPAPYLYSAEPDKEQYLAVHTAIEEREHILSEDTVYFSTAPYNESVDMIIGNHYFCKIF
;
A
#
# COMPACT_ATOMS: atom_id res chain seq x y z
N GLN A 1 -29.49 37.08 -23.28
CA GLN A 1 -28.96 35.96 -22.44
C GLN A 1 -27.49 35.67 -22.75
N ALA A 2 -27.00 35.80 -23.98
CA ALA A 2 -25.60 35.56 -24.34
C ALA A 2 -24.60 36.58 -23.75
N ALA A 3 -25.01 37.84 -23.57
CA ALA A 3 -24.17 38.89 -23.03
C ALA A 3 -23.90 38.74 -21.51
N ILE A 4 -24.83 38.13 -20.77
CA ILE A 4 -24.69 37.91 -19.31
C ILE A 4 -23.73 36.75 -19.03
N LEU A 5 -23.73 35.70 -19.86
CA LEU A 5 -22.81 34.56 -19.77
C LEU A 5 -21.35 34.95 -20.06
N ALA A 6 -21.14 35.84 -21.02
CA ALA A 6 -19.79 36.35 -21.35
C ALA A 6 -19.19 37.18 -20.20
N SER A 7 -20.00 37.98 -19.51
CA SER A 7 -19.56 38.78 -18.36
C SER A 7 -19.16 37.94 -17.16
N LEU A 8 -19.88 36.83 -16.90
CA LEU A 8 -19.58 35.91 -15.79
C LEU A 8 -18.29 35.13 -16.02
N LEU A 9 -18.00 34.72 -17.24
CA LEU A 9 -16.75 34.02 -17.60
C LEU A 9 -15.55 34.94 -17.54
N PHE A 10 -15.68 36.21 -17.84
CA PHE A 10 -14.59 37.19 -17.77
C PHE A 10 -14.22 37.53 -16.31
N THR A 11 -15.20 37.62 -15.39
CA THR A 11 -14.99 37.87 -13.97
C THR A 11 -14.35 36.65 -13.28
N LEU A 12 -14.71 35.43 -13.68
CA LEU A 12 -14.12 34.20 -13.14
C LEU A 12 -12.64 34.04 -13.56
N ALA A 13 -12.31 34.37 -14.81
CA ALA A 13 -10.94 34.36 -15.32
C ALA A 13 -10.04 35.38 -14.59
N LEU A 14 -10.59 36.56 -14.27
CA LEU A 14 -9.84 37.61 -13.56
C LEU A 14 -9.56 37.24 -12.10
N ILE A 15 -10.47 36.56 -11.42
CA ILE A 15 -10.28 36.10 -10.04
C ILE A 15 -9.22 34.98 -9.97
N VAL A 16 -9.19 34.06 -10.94
CA VAL A 16 -8.19 32.98 -11.01
C VAL A 16 -6.80 33.56 -11.27
N THR A 17 -6.65 34.56 -12.16
CA THR A 17 -5.35 35.19 -12.43
C THR A 17 -4.83 36.03 -11.28
N LEU A 18 -5.69 36.65 -10.46
CA LEU A 18 -5.27 37.38 -9.26
C LEU A 18 -4.78 36.44 -8.14
N ARG A 19 -5.40 35.26 -7.98
CA ARG A 19 -4.97 34.29 -6.97
C ARG A 19 -3.65 33.61 -7.25
N ILE A 20 -3.26 33.44 -8.52
CA ILE A 20 -1.98 32.86 -8.92
C ILE A 20 -0.80 33.80 -8.63
N ARG A 21 -1.02 35.12 -8.47
CA ARG A 21 0.03 36.10 -8.20
C ARG A 21 0.44 36.21 -6.72
N GLU A 22 -0.35 35.69 -5.78
CA GLU A 22 -0.08 35.80 -4.34
C GLU A 22 0.69 34.62 -3.73
N THR A 23 1.04 33.58 -4.50
CA THR A 23 1.74 32.39 -4.00
C THR A 23 3.09 32.13 -4.66
N ALA A 24 3.83 33.19 -5.04
CA ALA A 24 5.23 33.02 -5.46
C ALA A 24 6.11 32.86 -4.20
N PRO A 25 6.86 31.76 -4.03
CA PRO A 25 7.79 31.64 -2.91
C PRO A 25 8.95 32.62 -3.07
N GLU A 26 9.30 33.30 -1.99
CA GLU A 26 10.46 34.16 -1.91
C GLU A 26 11.76 33.36 -2.17
N PRO A 27 12.79 33.96 -2.79
CA PRO A 27 14.03 33.28 -3.11
C PRO A 27 14.83 32.94 -1.85
N VAL A 28 15.29 31.69 -1.77
CA VAL A 28 15.99 31.01 -0.66
C VAL A 28 17.39 31.60 -0.35
N ALA A 29 17.78 32.75 -0.91
CA ALA A 29 19.16 33.27 -0.84
C ALA A 29 19.53 34.07 0.43
N GLU A 30 18.60 34.36 1.34
CA GLU A 30 18.91 35.19 2.52
C GLU A 30 18.96 34.46 3.88
N ARG A 31 18.80 33.14 3.92
CA ARG A 31 18.85 32.38 5.19
C ARG A 31 20.21 31.80 5.60
N THR A 32 21.22 31.95 4.78
CA THR A 32 22.55 31.35 5.06
C THR A 32 23.55 32.30 5.74
N SER A 33 23.22 33.57 6.03
CA SER A 33 24.14 34.55 6.58
C SER A 33 24.04 34.76 8.10
N ALA A 34 23.05 34.19 8.77
CA ALA A 34 22.85 34.44 10.21
C ALA A 34 23.36 33.31 11.15
N LEU A 35 23.93 32.24 10.63
CA LEU A 35 24.37 31.05 11.42
C LEU A 35 25.91 30.95 11.57
N ALA A 36 26.66 31.98 11.20
CA ALA A 36 28.14 31.92 11.20
C ALA A 36 28.82 32.68 12.37
N ALA A 37 28.10 33.16 13.35
CA ALA A 37 28.69 34.04 14.39
C ALA A 37 28.45 33.59 15.84
N GLU A 38 28.42 32.30 16.13
CA GLU A 38 28.48 31.86 17.55
C GLU A 38 29.19 30.50 17.71
N ARG A 39 30.51 30.50 17.35
CA ARG A 39 31.42 29.46 17.85
C ARG A 39 31.97 29.92 19.21
N GLN A 40 31.24 29.66 20.27
CA GLN A 40 31.82 29.63 21.61
C GLN A 40 32.65 28.37 21.75
N THR A 41 33.94 28.53 21.98
CA THR A 41 34.88 27.47 22.32
C THR A 41 34.51 26.88 23.67
N LEU A 42 33.79 25.77 23.69
CA LEU A 42 33.64 24.92 24.86
C LEU A 42 34.92 24.09 25.04
N THR A 43 35.74 24.47 26.01
CA THR A 43 36.88 23.66 26.46
C THR A 43 36.29 22.41 27.16
N TYR A 44 36.37 21.26 26.47
CA TYR A 44 35.98 19.97 27.04
C TYR A 44 37.03 19.55 28.05
N ILE A 45 36.68 19.56 29.35
CA ILE A 45 37.44 18.94 30.43
C ILE A 45 36.95 17.49 30.51
N ALA A 46 37.76 16.53 30.07
CA ALA A 46 37.45 15.14 30.19
C ALA A 46 37.40 14.70 31.66
N PRO A 47 36.28 14.13 32.16
CA PRO A 47 36.31 13.50 33.46
C PRO A 47 37.12 12.20 33.41
N ALA A 48 37.88 11.95 34.51
CA ALA A 48 38.72 10.78 34.66
C ALA A 48 37.87 9.49 34.47
N ARG A 49 38.43 8.59 33.63
CA ARG A 49 37.89 7.27 33.29
C ARG A 49 37.72 6.43 34.55
N PRO A 50 36.50 5.95 34.87
CA PRO A 50 36.37 4.87 35.84
C PRO A 50 36.89 3.56 35.23
N GLU A 51 37.58 2.81 36.04
CA GLU A 51 38.14 1.49 35.77
C GLU A 51 37.11 0.53 35.16
N ALA A 52 37.55 -0.19 34.13
CA ALA A 52 36.72 -1.05 33.31
C ALA A 52 36.00 -2.12 34.16
N ALA A 53 34.67 -2.01 34.19
CA ALA A 53 33.83 -3.19 34.38
C ALA A 53 33.86 -3.98 33.06
N GLU A 54 34.26 -5.24 33.10
CA GLU A 54 34.14 -6.17 31.97
C GLU A 54 32.67 -6.30 31.62
N GLU A 55 32.24 -5.54 30.60
CA GLU A 55 30.95 -5.80 29.96
C GLU A 55 31.06 -7.11 29.19
N THR A 56 30.42 -8.14 29.72
CA THR A 56 30.14 -9.38 29.00
C THR A 56 29.40 -8.97 27.71
N PRO A 57 29.84 -9.41 26.50
CA PRO A 57 29.09 -9.13 25.30
C PRO A 57 27.68 -9.72 25.46
N GLU A 58 26.65 -8.86 25.52
CA GLU A 58 25.28 -9.31 25.30
C GLU A 58 25.25 -9.91 23.90
N GLU A 59 25.07 -11.21 23.84
CA GLU A 59 24.80 -11.95 22.64
C GLU A 59 23.49 -11.40 22.07
N LEU A 60 23.61 -10.49 21.06
CA LEU A 60 22.47 -10.00 20.30
C LEU A 60 21.80 -11.22 19.66
N THR A 61 20.77 -11.74 20.29
CA THR A 61 19.87 -12.71 19.67
C THR A 61 19.18 -11.95 18.52
N VAL A 62 19.72 -12.10 17.32
CA VAL A 62 19.06 -11.65 16.09
C VAL A 62 17.84 -12.54 15.96
N GLU A 63 16.65 -11.98 16.20
CA GLU A 63 15.42 -12.68 15.83
C GLU A 63 15.49 -12.96 14.32
N PRO A 64 15.14 -14.17 13.86
CA PRO A 64 15.13 -14.46 12.44
C PRO A 64 14.18 -13.49 11.74
N GLU A 65 14.65 -12.88 10.65
CA GLU A 65 13.80 -12.05 9.81
C GLU A 65 12.61 -12.88 9.31
N PRO A 66 11.40 -12.30 9.23
CA PRO A 66 10.23 -13.01 8.72
C PRO A 66 10.53 -13.53 7.31
N GLU A 67 10.17 -14.77 7.06
CA GLU A 67 10.27 -15.38 5.73
C GLU A 67 9.03 -14.99 4.91
N ASN A 68 9.23 -14.68 3.63
CA ASN A 68 8.11 -14.45 2.74
C ASN A 68 7.37 -15.78 2.50
N ARG A 69 6.13 -15.90 3.01
CA ARG A 69 5.30 -17.10 2.91
C ARG A 69 4.92 -17.49 1.48
N TYR A 70 5.07 -16.56 0.52
CA TYR A 70 4.77 -16.80 -0.90
C TYR A 70 6.02 -17.12 -1.73
N ALA A 71 7.20 -17.25 -1.10
CA ALA A 71 8.48 -17.44 -1.80
C ALA A 71 8.53 -18.69 -2.70
N GLU A 72 7.76 -19.73 -2.36
CA GLU A 72 7.69 -20.97 -3.15
C GLU A 72 6.69 -20.89 -4.32
N LEU A 73 5.85 -19.84 -4.36
CA LEU A 73 4.93 -19.63 -5.46
C LEU A 73 5.66 -19.01 -6.65
N HIS A 74 5.31 -19.45 -7.86
CA HIS A 74 5.88 -18.94 -9.10
C HIS A 74 4.80 -18.27 -9.92
N PHE A 75 5.05 -17.03 -10.35
CA PHE A 75 4.11 -16.21 -11.08
C PHE A 75 4.62 -15.91 -12.49
N SER A 76 3.78 -16.15 -13.48
CA SER A 76 4.00 -15.69 -14.85
C SER A 76 3.57 -14.22 -15.01
N ASP A 77 3.97 -13.60 -16.14
CA ASP A 77 3.49 -12.26 -16.50
C ASP A 77 1.95 -12.21 -16.62
N GLU A 78 1.33 -13.33 -17.03
CA GLU A 78 -0.13 -13.45 -17.12
C GLU A 78 -0.78 -13.49 -15.73
N ASP A 79 -0.20 -14.17 -14.76
CA ASP A 79 -0.70 -14.19 -13.37
C ASP A 79 -0.65 -12.78 -12.77
N VAL A 80 0.44 -12.06 -12.97
CA VAL A 80 0.59 -10.66 -12.52
C VAL A 80 -0.47 -9.77 -13.17
N TYR A 81 -0.75 -9.97 -14.48
CA TYR A 81 -1.77 -9.22 -15.18
C TYR A 81 -3.19 -9.53 -14.67
N ILE A 82 -3.51 -10.80 -14.44
CA ILE A 82 -4.79 -11.25 -13.86
C ILE A 82 -5.00 -10.59 -12.49
N LEU A 83 -3.98 -10.64 -11.62
CA LEU A 83 -4.04 -10.02 -10.30
C LEU A 83 -4.20 -8.49 -10.39
N ALA A 84 -3.49 -7.81 -11.28
CA ALA A 84 -3.62 -6.37 -11.47
C ALA A 84 -5.02 -5.99 -11.96
N CYS A 85 -5.62 -6.76 -12.87
CA CYS A 85 -6.99 -6.59 -13.32
C CYS A 85 -8.01 -6.79 -12.18
N LEU A 86 -7.77 -7.79 -11.33
CA LEU A 86 -8.62 -8.04 -10.17
C LEU A 86 -8.59 -6.85 -9.19
N VAL A 87 -7.39 -6.38 -8.83
CA VAL A 87 -7.21 -5.22 -7.94
C VAL A 87 -7.87 -3.98 -8.52
N TYR A 88 -7.74 -3.74 -9.84
CA TYR A 88 -8.41 -2.64 -10.52
C TYR A 88 -9.93 -2.67 -10.31
N HIS A 89 -10.56 -3.82 -10.44
CA HIS A 89 -12.02 -3.93 -10.28
C HIS A 89 -12.46 -3.87 -8.83
N GLU A 90 -11.74 -4.54 -7.94
CA GLU A 90 -12.15 -4.72 -6.55
C GLU A 90 -11.69 -3.56 -5.65
N ALA A 91 -10.52 -2.99 -5.89
CA ALA A 91 -9.88 -2.13 -4.90
C ALA A 91 -9.22 -0.84 -5.45
N ARG A 92 -9.42 -0.44 -6.71
CA ARG A 92 -8.79 0.78 -7.28
C ARG A 92 -9.12 2.08 -6.54
N GLY A 93 -10.19 2.10 -5.74
CA GLY A 93 -10.63 3.24 -4.93
C GLY A 93 -10.21 3.13 -3.46
N GLU A 94 -9.58 2.04 -3.06
CA GLU A 94 -9.10 1.79 -1.72
C GLU A 94 -7.66 2.32 -1.55
N SER A 95 -7.18 2.35 -0.29
CA SER A 95 -5.77 2.64 -0.02
C SER A 95 -4.85 1.62 -0.68
N PHE A 96 -3.57 1.97 -0.87
CA PHE A 96 -2.57 1.05 -1.40
C PHE A 96 -2.49 -0.25 -0.57
N GLU A 97 -2.54 -0.13 0.75
CA GLU A 97 -2.60 -1.27 1.66
C GLU A 97 -3.84 -2.17 1.39
N GLY A 98 -5.01 -1.57 1.14
CA GLY A 98 -6.22 -2.32 0.77
C GLY A 98 -6.09 -3.03 -0.57
N GLN A 99 -5.37 -2.44 -1.54
CA GLN A 99 -5.07 -3.08 -2.82
C GLN A 99 -4.13 -4.27 -2.64
N VAL A 100 -3.06 -4.14 -1.83
CA VAL A 100 -2.15 -5.24 -1.47
C VAL A 100 -2.90 -6.36 -0.77
N ALA A 101 -3.76 -6.04 0.20
CA ALA A 101 -4.53 -7.02 0.95
C ALA A 101 -5.48 -7.86 0.05
N VAL A 102 -6.05 -7.26 -1.00
CA VAL A 102 -6.86 -8.03 -1.98
C VAL A 102 -6.01 -9.07 -2.72
N VAL A 103 -4.76 -8.75 -3.07
CA VAL A 103 -3.83 -9.72 -3.68
C VAL A 103 -3.50 -10.82 -2.67
N GLU A 104 -3.18 -10.47 -1.43
CA GLU A 104 -2.85 -11.46 -0.39
C GLU A 104 -3.99 -12.46 -0.15
N VAL A 105 -5.27 -12.05 -0.28
CA VAL A 105 -6.39 -12.99 -0.23
C VAL A 105 -6.29 -14.05 -1.32
N VAL A 106 -5.91 -13.68 -2.55
CA VAL A 106 -5.72 -14.66 -3.64
C VAL A 106 -4.55 -15.59 -3.34
N LEU A 107 -3.43 -15.03 -2.88
CA LEU A 107 -2.22 -15.81 -2.57
C LEU A 107 -2.45 -16.74 -1.37
N ASN A 108 -3.16 -16.30 -0.33
CA ASN A 108 -3.56 -17.14 0.79
C ASN A 108 -4.48 -18.30 0.35
N ARG A 109 -5.39 -18.04 -0.59
CA ARG A 109 -6.22 -19.12 -1.17
C ARG A 109 -5.35 -20.15 -1.86
N MET A 110 -4.35 -19.75 -2.66
CA MET A 110 -3.43 -20.67 -3.35
C MET A 110 -2.64 -21.56 -2.39
N LEU A 111 -2.34 -21.07 -1.18
CA LEU A 111 -1.66 -21.84 -0.14
C LEU A 111 -2.60 -22.73 0.68
N SER A 112 -3.90 -22.55 0.57
CA SER A 112 -4.90 -23.23 1.38
C SER A 112 -5.42 -24.49 0.68
N ASP A 113 -5.49 -25.63 1.39
CA ASP A 113 -6.05 -26.89 0.89
C ASP A 113 -7.52 -26.82 0.47
N TYR A 114 -8.20 -25.70 0.75
CA TYR A 114 -9.63 -25.51 0.44
C TYR A 114 -9.90 -24.83 -0.89
N PHE A 115 -8.86 -24.33 -1.57
CA PHE A 115 -8.96 -23.58 -2.80
C PHE A 115 -8.01 -24.13 -3.87
N PRO A 116 -8.19 -23.74 -5.14
CA PRO A 116 -7.20 -24.03 -6.19
C PRO A 116 -5.83 -23.41 -5.89
N ASP A 117 -4.77 -23.94 -6.50
CA ASP A 117 -3.39 -23.59 -6.27
C ASP A 117 -2.78 -22.66 -7.36
N THR A 118 -3.61 -22.19 -8.31
CA THR A 118 -3.18 -21.24 -9.35
C THR A 118 -3.98 -19.94 -9.31
N VAL A 119 -3.35 -18.83 -9.72
CA VAL A 119 -4.01 -17.50 -9.79
C VAL A 119 -5.27 -17.57 -10.66
N GLU A 120 -5.17 -18.16 -11.85
CA GLU A 120 -6.28 -18.23 -12.79
C GLU A 120 -7.46 -19.00 -12.19
N GLU A 121 -7.22 -20.18 -11.62
CA GLU A 121 -8.28 -21.01 -11.06
C GLU A 121 -8.92 -20.38 -9.82
N VAL A 122 -8.14 -19.68 -8.97
CA VAL A 122 -8.70 -18.95 -7.81
C VAL A 122 -9.54 -17.77 -8.27
N VAL A 123 -9.06 -16.96 -9.21
CA VAL A 123 -9.78 -15.75 -9.67
C VAL A 123 -11.04 -16.11 -10.43
N PHE A 124 -11.00 -17.16 -11.24
CA PHE A 124 -12.17 -17.63 -12.01
C PHE A 124 -12.94 -18.77 -11.32
N GLN A 125 -12.76 -18.94 -10.00
CA GLN A 125 -13.48 -19.96 -9.26
C GLN A 125 -14.98 -19.64 -9.16
N LYS A 126 -15.78 -20.69 -9.27
CA LYS A 126 -17.23 -20.65 -9.01
C LYS A 126 -17.63 -21.57 -7.87
N TYR A 127 -18.62 -21.13 -7.11
CA TYR A 127 -19.37 -22.02 -6.23
C TYR A 127 -20.79 -22.14 -6.78
N GLY A 128 -21.11 -23.28 -7.38
CA GLY A 128 -22.29 -23.44 -8.22
C GLY A 128 -22.23 -22.49 -9.43
N ASP A 129 -23.22 -21.63 -9.58
CA ASP A 129 -23.27 -20.63 -10.66
C ASP A 129 -22.72 -19.25 -10.27
N VAL A 130 -22.20 -19.08 -9.04
CA VAL A 130 -21.75 -17.81 -8.49
C VAL A 130 -20.21 -17.71 -8.57
N TRP A 131 -19.72 -16.65 -9.19
CA TRP A 131 -18.29 -16.32 -9.17
C TRP A 131 -17.85 -15.89 -7.77
N GLN A 132 -16.68 -16.37 -7.35
CA GLN A 132 -16.10 -15.97 -6.06
C GLN A 132 -15.59 -14.53 -6.08
N PHE A 133 -15.11 -14.07 -7.24
CA PHE A 133 -14.83 -12.66 -7.50
C PHE A 133 -15.84 -12.15 -8.53
N SER A 134 -16.60 -11.14 -8.16
CA SER A 134 -17.68 -10.61 -9.00
C SER A 134 -17.23 -10.10 -10.37
N PRO A 135 -16.02 -9.54 -10.55
CA PRO A 135 -15.53 -9.08 -11.84
C PRO A 135 -15.04 -10.21 -12.77
N ALA A 136 -14.91 -11.45 -12.33
CA ALA A 136 -14.36 -12.53 -13.14
C ALA A 136 -14.93 -12.62 -14.58
N PRO A 137 -16.26 -12.48 -14.84
CA PRO A 137 -16.79 -12.56 -16.20
C PRO A 137 -16.33 -11.46 -17.16
N TYR A 138 -15.84 -10.34 -16.62
CA TYR A 138 -15.40 -9.17 -17.40
C TYR A 138 -14.05 -8.64 -16.95
N LEU A 139 -13.26 -9.50 -16.31
CA LEU A 139 -11.97 -9.17 -15.69
C LEU A 139 -11.06 -8.37 -16.63
N TYR A 140 -10.92 -8.83 -17.86
CA TYR A 140 -10.04 -8.22 -18.88
C TYR A 140 -10.59 -6.91 -19.48
N SER A 141 -11.70 -6.39 -18.99
CA SER A 141 -12.13 -5.01 -19.27
C SER A 141 -11.41 -3.98 -18.40
N ALA A 142 -10.59 -4.42 -17.46
CA ALA A 142 -9.77 -3.58 -16.62
C ALA A 142 -8.65 -2.90 -17.44
N GLU A 143 -8.29 -1.69 -17.03
CA GLU A 143 -7.10 -0.96 -17.51
C GLU A 143 -6.22 -0.64 -16.29
N PRO A 144 -5.52 -1.65 -15.69
CA PRO A 144 -4.72 -1.44 -14.51
C PRO A 144 -3.54 -0.51 -14.83
N ASP A 145 -3.23 0.39 -13.90
CA ASP A 145 -2.11 1.30 -13.99
C ASP A 145 -0.95 0.87 -13.09
N LYS A 146 0.03 1.74 -12.91
CA LYS A 146 1.24 1.42 -12.14
C LYS A 146 0.96 1.08 -10.68
N GLU A 147 -0.11 1.61 -10.10
CA GLU A 147 -0.44 1.40 -8.69
C GLU A 147 -0.91 -0.04 -8.45
N GLN A 148 -1.78 -0.58 -9.34
CA GLN A 148 -2.24 -1.96 -9.24
C GLN A 148 -1.10 -2.96 -9.44
N TYR A 149 -0.22 -2.73 -10.43
CA TYR A 149 0.96 -3.57 -10.62
C TYR A 149 1.91 -3.50 -9.42
N LEU A 150 2.11 -2.31 -8.84
CA LEU A 150 2.94 -2.16 -7.64
C LEU A 150 2.33 -2.92 -6.45
N ALA A 151 1.00 -2.88 -6.28
CA ALA A 151 0.32 -3.63 -5.22
C ALA A 151 0.53 -5.15 -5.37
N VAL A 152 0.46 -5.67 -6.61
CA VAL A 152 0.74 -7.08 -6.90
C VAL A 152 2.18 -7.44 -6.55
N HIS A 153 3.16 -6.66 -7.01
CA HIS A 153 4.58 -6.92 -6.71
C HIS A 153 4.86 -6.82 -5.21
N THR A 154 4.28 -5.82 -4.53
CA THR A 154 4.43 -5.68 -3.07
C THR A 154 3.92 -6.93 -2.34
N ALA A 155 2.71 -7.42 -2.67
CA ALA A 155 2.17 -8.61 -2.04
C ALA A 155 3.02 -9.87 -2.28
N ILE A 156 3.63 -10.01 -3.46
CA ILE A 156 4.44 -11.18 -3.83
C ILE A 156 5.84 -11.14 -3.20
N GLU A 157 6.46 -9.96 -3.13
CA GLU A 157 7.90 -9.81 -2.84
C GLU A 157 8.20 -9.47 -1.39
N GLU A 158 7.27 -8.79 -0.69
CA GLU A 158 7.45 -8.37 0.70
C GLU A 158 7.46 -9.56 1.66
N ARG A 159 8.24 -9.42 2.76
CA ARG A 159 8.32 -10.44 3.81
C ARG A 159 7.27 -10.22 4.90
N GLU A 160 6.89 -8.97 5.13
CA GLU A 160 5.84 -8.60 6.07
C GLU A 160 4.51 -8.55 5.34
N HIS A 161 3.58 -9.39 5.75
CA HIS A 161 2.25 -9.48 5.15
C HIS A 161 1.23 -8.72 5.99
N ILE A 162 0.25 -8.11 5.29
CA ILE A 162 -0.82 -7.33 5.91
C ILE A 162 -1.80 -8.27 6.62
N LEU A 163 -2.16 -9.38 5.95
CA LEU A 163 -3.19 -10.31 6.42
C LEU A 163 -2.58 -11.54 7.06
N SER A 164 -3.30 -12.15 7.99
CA SER A 164 -3.00 -13.49 8.48
C SER A 164 -3.09 -14.53 7.34
N GLU A 165 -2.36 -15.63 7.44
CA GLU A 165 -2.28 -16.67 6.41
C GLU A 165 -3.64 -17.37 6.12
N ASP A 166 -4.51 -17.41 7.10
CA ASP A 166 -5.85 -17.99 7.03
C ASP A 166 -6.93 -17.00 6.58
N THR A 167 -6.57 -15.78 6.21
CA THR A 167 -7.48 -14.75 5.69
C THR A 167 -7.68 -14.93 4.20
N VAL A 168 -8.84 -15.46 3.83
CA VAL A 168 -9.16 -15.89 2.46
C VAL A 168 -10.45 -15.27 1.90
N TYR A 169 -11.12 -14.42 2.68
CA TYR A 169 -12.34 -13.71 2.26
C TYR A 169 -12.21 -12.21 2.46
N PHE A 170 -12.85 -11.43 1.59
CA PHE A 170 -13.12 -10.03 1.83
C PHE A 170 -14.49 -9.63 1.24
N SER A 171 -15.11 -8.63 1.82
CA SER A 171 -16.35 -8.03 1.32
C SER A 171 -16.63 -6.69 2.02
N THR A 172 -17.65 -5.96 1.55
CA THR A 172 -18.07 -4.68 2.16
C THR A 172 -18.86 -4.85 3.47
N ALA A 173 -19.09 -6.09 3.91
CA ALA A 173 -19.67 -6.43 5.22
C ALA A 173 -18.96 -7.68 5.74
N PRO A 174 -18.94 -7.95 7.05
CA PRO A 174 -18.31 -9.17 7.58
C PRO A 174 -18.90 -10.42 6.95
N TYR A 175 -18.04 -11.26 6.35
CA TYR A 175 -18.44 -12.53 5.76
C TYR A 175 -18.80 -13.55 6.84
N ASN A 176 -18.08 -13.52 7.96
CA ASN A 176 -18.26 -14.34 9.15
C ASN A 176 -17.82 -13.58 10.41
N GLU A 177 -17.83 -14.24 11.57
CA GLU A 177 -17.42 -13.63 12.86
C GLU A 177 -15.88 -13.54 13.02
N SER A 178 -15.11 -14.19 12.14
CA SER A 178 -13.64 -14.25 12.19
C SER A 178 -13.01 -13.14 11.34
N VAL A 179 -13.31 -11.87 11.66
CA VAL A 179 -12.70 -10.71 11.00
C VAL A 179 -11.25 -10.62 11.45
N ASP A 180 -10.32 -10.63 10.49
CA ASP A 180 -8.90 -10.42 10.71
C ASP A 180 -8.56 -8.93 10.74
N MET A 181 -8.99 -8.22 9.68
CA MET A 181 -8.69 -6.80 9.52
C MET A 181 -9.81 -6.05 8.78
N ILE A 182 -9.89 -4.75 9.00
CA ILE A 182 -10.76 -3.84 8.25
C ILE A 182 -9.85 -2.77 7.63
N ILE A 183 -9.84 -2.68 6.29
CA ILE A 183 -9.08 -1.68 5.55
C ILE A 183 -10.06 -0.98 4.59
N GLY A 184 -10.20 0.33 4.73
CA GLY A 184 -11.14 1.10 3.92
C GLY A 184 -12.57 0.59 4.06
N ASN A 185 -13.16 0.17 2.94
CA ASN A 185 -14.52 -0.39 2.90
C ASN A 185 -14.55 -1.92 3.00
N HIS A 186 -13.40 -2.59 3.13
CA HIS A 186 -13.33 -4.04 3.13
C HIS A 186 -13.11 -4.64 4.52
N TYR A 187 -13.89 -5.67 4.81
CA TYR A 187 -13.71 -6.59 5.93
C TYR A 187 -12.99 -7.84 5.42
N PHE A 188 -11.76 -8.04 5.87
CA PHE A 188 -10.96 -9.22 5.56
C PHE A 188 -11.22 -10.28 6.64
N CYS A 189 -11.61 -11.49 6.22
CA CYS A 189 -12.04 -12.52 7.13
C CYS A 189 -11.28 -13.83 6.92
N LYS A 190 -11.01 -14.50 8.04
CA LYS A 190 -10.40 -15.82 8.06
C LYS A 190 -11.38 -16.89 7.61
N ILE A 191 -10.83 -18.07 7.28
CA ILE A 191 -11.63 -19.20 6.84
C ILE A 191 -12.51 -19.74 7.98
N PHE A 192 -12.07 -19.68 9.23
CA PHE A 192 -12.77 -20.11 10.44
C PHE A 192 -12.45 -19.22 11.64
#